data_40cfe5f59cf3d3452736b72f09ebe55a
#
_entry.id   40cfe5f59cf3d3452736b72f09ebe55a
#
_cell.length_a   1.000
_cell.length_b   1.000
_cell.length_c   1.000
_cell.angle_alpha   90.00
_cell.angle_beta   90.00
_cell.angle_gamma   90.00
#
_symmetry.space_group_name_H-M   'P 1'
#
loop_
_entity.id
_entity.type
_entity.pdbx_description
1 polymer ?
#
loop_
_entity_poly.entity_id
_entity_poly.type
_entity_poly.pdbx_seq_one_letter_code
_entity_poly.pdbx_strand_id
1 'polypeptide(L)'
;MALAISMMASAQVFEVGQLTKLNTPTDTDVKVAGVSPDGSYVLITSGSNQGLRRYDVATGKTTTITTAAGAGYNVQISKDGQELVYRETNFDAQGLRRSDIVRLDLTTAKTATVAKGQRDMMAMANTSAKVSVSINDRKIVLQKNGKNIVLAPNGSNESYIWPSVSPDGTKLCYYVCGNGCWVSNIDGSNKQYIGHDCRAAQWYDNNTLVAMADEDDGHFTTASVVVAYTLDGKKQVLTNSSMIAMYPYVAENLIVFSTLEGETYMLNVK
;
A
#
# COMPACT_ATOMS: atom_id res chain seq x y z
N MET A 1 -18.29 43.87 -12.70
CA MET A 1 -18.70 42.66 -11.98
C MET A 1 -17.45 41.84 -11.72
N ALA A 2 -16.89 41.86 -10.50
CA ALA A 2 -15.74 41.05 -10.14
C ALA A 2 -16.24 39.69 -9.71
N LEU A 3 -15.82 38.64 -10.44
CA LEU A 3 -16.08 37.27 -10.08
C LEU A 3 -15.22 36.94 -8.88
N ALA A 4 -15.79 36.83 -7.69
CA ALA A 4 -15.12 36.30 -6.51
C ALA A 4 -14.95 34.78 -6.73
N ILE A 5 -13.74 34.35 -7.09
CA ILE A 5 -13.36 32.94 -7.02
C ILE A 5 -13.27 32.60 -5.53
N SER A 6 -14.29 31.94 -5.03
CA SER A 6 -14.27 31.32 -3.72
C SER A 6 -13.21 30.23 -3.74
N MET A 7 -12.00 30.52 -3.23
CA MET A 7 -11.08 29.49 -2.80
C MET A 7 -11.75 28.75 -1.66
N MET A 8 -12.35 27.60 -1.92
CA MET A 8 -12.70 26.66 -0.85
C MET A 8 -11.39 26.27 -0.18
N ALA A 9 -11.16 26.73 1.02
CA ALA A 9 -10.06 26.28 1.85
C ALA A 9 -10.20 24.75 1.99
N SER A 10 -9.26 24.00 1.44
CA SER A 10 -9.15 22.57 1.66
C SER A 10 -9.10 22.35 3.17
N ALA A 11 -10.04 21.57 3.72
CA ALA A 11 -10.06 21.31 5.14
C ALA A 11 -8.78 20.57 5.52
N GLN A 12 -7.99 21.17 6.41
CA GLN A 12 -6.73 20.60 6.87
C GLN A 12 -6.99 19.26 7.55
N VAL A 13 -6.31 18.20 7.12
CA VAL A 13 -6.30 16.86 7.71
C VAL A 13 -5.00 16.66 8.49
N PHE A 14 -3.89 17.08 7.89
CA PHE A 14 -2.55 17.02 8.46
C PHE A 14 -1.89 18.40 8.47
N GLU A 15 -1.08 18.66 9.48
CA GLU A 15 -0.01 19.62 9.39
C GLU A 15 1.14 18.98 8.58
N VAL A 16 1.38 19.50 7.37
CA VAL A 16 2.40 18.97 6.46
C VAL A 16 3.76 19.54 6.86
N GLY A 17 4.67 18.65 7.23
CA GLY A 17 6.03 18.99 7.64
C GLY A 17 7.04 18.90 6.48
N GLN A 18 8.25 18.48 6.80
CA GLN A 18 9.34 18.39 5.84
C GLN A 18 9.13 17.24 4.84
N LEU A 19 9.35 17.53 3.56
CA LEU A 19 9.51 16.56 2.49
C LEU A 19 11.01 16.29 2.27
N THR A 20 11.42 15.04 2.43
CA THR A 20 12.83 14.63 2.30
C THR A 20 12.98 13.57 1.22
N LYS A 21 13.84 13.80 0.23
CA LYS A 21 14.26 12.77 -0.72
C LYS A 21 15.22 11.81 -0.02
N LEU A 22 14.92 10.50 -0.10
CA LEU A 22 15.80 9.46 0.43
C LEU A 22 16.89 9.13 -0.59
N ASN A 23 18.10 8.88 -0.10
CA ASN A 23 19.24 8.50 -0.96
C ASN A 23 19.21 6.99 -1.23
N THR A 24 18.12 6.52 -1.86
CA THR A 24 17.98 5.12 -2.26
C THR A 24 18.84 4.83 -3.49
N PRO A 25 19.29 3.58 -3.69
CA PRO A 25 20.01 3.19 -4.90
C PRO A 25 19.20 3.50 -6.17
N THR A 26 19.85 4.09 -7.16
CA THR A 26 19.23 4.50 -8.45
C THR A 26 19.48 3.51 -9.58
N ASP A 27 19.92 2.30 -9.24
CA ASP A 27 20.31 1.26 -10.19
C ASP A 27 19.14 0.61 -10.97
N THR A 28 17.90 0.89 -10.55
CA THR A 28 16.67 0.42 -11.21
C THR A 28 15.52 1.36 -10.89
N ASP A 29 14.39 1.20 -11.56
CA ASP A 29 13.11 1.83 -11.21
C ASP A 29 12.72 1.43 -9.78
N VAL A 30 13.22 2.17 -8.82
CA VAL A 30 12.99 1.90 -7.40
C VAL A 30 11.58 2.33 -7.02
N LYS A 31 10.88 1.47 -6.32
CA LYS A 31 9.62 1.83 -5.68
C LYS A 31 9.55 1.36 -4.23
N VAL A 32 8.76 2.05 -3.45
CA VAL A 32 8.46 1.65 -2.07
C VAL A 32 7.63 0.37 -2.08
N ALA A 33 8.01 -0.59 -1.24
CA ALA A 33 7.29 -1.84 -0.99
C ALA A 33 6.70 -1.89 0.43
N GLY A 34 7.05 -0.95 1.28
CA GLY A 34 6.55 -0.82 2.64
C GLY A 34 7.38 0.15 3.47
N VAL A 35 6.87 0.52 4.63
CA VAL A 35 7.58 1.29 5.66
C VAL A 35 7.34 0.65 7.02
N SER A 36 8.36 0.61 7.88
CA SER A 36 8.20 0.11 9.24
C SER A 36 7.21 0.98 10.03
N PRO A 37 6.45 0.40 10.97
CA PRO A 37 5.45 1.16 11.72
C PRO A 37 6.01 2.39 12.44
N ASP A 38 7.26 2.32 12.89
CA ASP A 38 8.00 3.40 13.56
C ASP A 38 8.76 4.34 12.59
N GLY A 39 8.68 4.11 11.27
CA GLY A 39 9.40 4.88 10.26
C GLY A 39 10.91 4.68 10.22
N SER A 40 11.48 3.73 10.99
CA SER A 40 12.93 3.53 11.08
C SER A 40 13.56 2.96 9.82
N TYR A 41 12.79 2.24 9.00
CA TYR A 41 13.25 1.74 7.71
C TYR A 41 12.17 1.77 6.63
N VAL A 42 12.61 1.84 5.39
CA VAL A 42 11.78 1.72 4.19
C VAL A 42 12.17 0.45 3.43
N LEU A 43 11.18 -0.32 3.00
CA LEU A 43 11.38 -1.41 2.07
C LEU A 43 11.27 -0.89 0.64
N ILE A 44 12.25 -1.21 -0.19
CA ILE A 44 12.30 -0.82 -1.59
C ILE A 44 12.49 -2.04 -2.48
N THR A 45 11.94 -1.96 -3.68
CA THR A 45 11.97 -2.98 -4.71
C THR A 45 12.13 -2.36 -6.10
N SER A 46 12.30 -3.15 -7.15
CA SER A 46 12.24 -2.65 -8.52
C SER A 46 10.81 -2.39 -9.00
N GLY A 47 10.64 -1.66 -10.08
CA GLY A 47 9.34 -1.43 -10.73
C GLY A 47 8.56 -2.72 -11.02
N SER A 48 9.26 -3.81 -11.36
CA SER A 48 8.69 -5.15 -11.59
C SER A 48 8.48 -5.99 -10.31
N ASN A 49 8.68 -5.41 -9.12
CA ASN A 49 8.68 -6.09 -7.80
C ASN A 49 9.78 -7.16 -7.62
N GLN A 50 10.84 -7.08 -8.39
CA GLN A 50 11.97 -7.98 -8.24
C GLN A 50 12.89 -7.54 -7.12
N GLY A 51 13.25 -8.48 -6.25
CA GLY A 51 14.07 -8.23 -5.08
C GLY A 51 13.35 -7.44 -4.00
N LEU A 52 13.94 -7.45 -2.83
CA LEU A 52 13.52 -6.66 -1.68
C LEU A 52 14.77 -6.17 -0.94
N ARG A 53 14.82 -4.87 -0.67
CA ARG A 53 15.93 -4.22 0.05
C ARG A 53 15.35 -3.41 1.21
N ARG A 54 16.09 -3.34 2.29
CA ARG A 54 15.81 -2.47 3.44
C ARG A 54 16.71 -1.24 3.36
N TYR A 55 16.12 -0.08 3.35
CA TYR A 55 16.78 1.21 3.51
C TYR A 55 16.60 1.68 4.95
N ASP A 56 17.65 1.85 5.70
CA ASP A 56 17.65 2.38 7.06
C ASP A 56 17.65 3.90 7.03
N VAL A 57 16.62 4.51 7.61
CA VAL A 57 16.37 5.96 7.50
C VAL A 57 17.44 6.77 8.24
N ALA A 58 17.89 6.31 9.40
CA ALA A 58 18.85 7.04 10.22
C ALA A 58 20.27 7.06 9.62
N THR A 59 20.67 5.95 8.99
CA THR A 59 22.03 5.79 8.46
C THR A 59 22.14 5.97 6.94
N GLY A 60 21.01 5.93 6.22
CA GLY A 60 20.98 5.93 4.74
C GLY A 60 21.51 4.63 4.12
N LYS A 61 21.76 3.60 4.92
CA LYS A 61 22.32 2.32 4.45
C LYS A 61 21.24 1.44 3.83
N THR A 62 21.51 0.91 2.65
CA THR A 62 20.67 -0.10 2.01
C THR A 62 21.26 -1.50 2.16
N THR A 63 20.42 -2.47 2.53
CA THR A 63 20.78 -3.88 2.70
C THR A 63 19.84 -4.74 1.87
N THR A 64 20.36 -5.66 1.07
CA THR A 64 19.56 -6.62 0.31
C THR A 64 19.00 -7.69 1.24
N ILE A 65 17.67 -7.90 1.19
CA ILE A 65 16.98 -8.99 1.87
C ILE A 65 16.93 -10.21 0.96
N THR A 66 16.45 -10.06 -0.26
CA THR A 66 16.38 -11.12 -1.27
C THR A 66 16.41 -10.52 -2.67
N THR A 67 16.84 -11.32 -3.66
CA THR A 67 16.79 -10.96 -5.09
C THR A 67 15.64 -11.67 -5.82
N ALA A 68 14.81 -12.40 -5.10
CA ALA A 68 13.75 -13.22 -5.67
C ALA A 68 12.70 -12.39 -6.43
N ALA A 69 12.18 -12.94 -7.51
CA ALA A 69 11.10 -12.32 -8.27
C ALA A 69 9.81 -12.24 -7.42
N GLY A 70 9.11 -11.13 -7.54
CA GLY A 70 7.86 -10.87 -6.84
C GLY A 70 8.02 -10.52 -5.36
N ALA A 71 9.23 -10.48 -4.80
CA ALA A 71 9.46 -10.27 -3.38
C ALA A 71 8.96 -8.90 -2.88
N GLY A 72 8.99 -7.88 -3.73
CA GLY A 72 8.50 -6.54 -3.38
C GLY A 72 6.99 -6.35 -3.50
N TYR A 73 6.25 -7.36 -3.93
CA TYR A 73 4.80 -7.19 -4.08
C TYR A 73 4.03 -7.58 -2.82
N ASN A 74 3.27 -6.62 -2.27
CA ASN A 74 2.39 -6.81 -1.11
C ASN A 74 3.13 -7.37 0.12
N VAL A 75 4.32 -6.84 0.41
CA VAL A 75 5.09 -7.21 1.60
C VAL A 75 4.29 -6.82 2.85
N GLN A 76 4.26 -7.74 3.82
CA GLN A 76 3.65 -7.48 5.11
C GLN A 76 4.76 -7.26 6.14
N ILE A 77 4.57 -6.26 6.97
CA ILE A 77 5.47 -5.93 8.08
C ILE A 77 4.69 -6.17 9.38
N SER A 78 5.30 -6.83 10.34
CA SER A 78 4.69 -7.02 11.66
C SER A 78 4.49 -5.69 12.40
N LYS A 79 3.56 -5.66 13.35
CA LYS A 79 3.23 -4.45 14.11
C LYS A 79 4.42 -3.85 14.86
N ASP A 80 5.37 -4.68 15.28
CA ASP A 80 6.62 -4.27 15.94
C ASP A 80 7.77 -3.98 14.96
N GLY A 81 7.52 -4.13 13.65
CA GLY A 81 8.52 -3.91 12.60
C GLY A 81 9.64 -4.96 12.53
N GLN A 82 9.56 -6.06 13.29
CA GLN A 82 10.66 -7.03 13.41
C GLN A 82 10.52 -8.23 12.48
N GLU A 83 9.35 -8.47 11.92
CA GLU A 83 9.12 -9.56 10.97
C GLU A 83 8.61 -9.04 9.63
N LEU A 84 9.05 -9.69 8.56
CA LEU A 84 8.52 -9.49 7.20
C LEU A 84 7.90 -10.79 6.71
N VAL A 85 6.81 -10.65 5.95
CA VAL A 85 6.27 -11.74 5.13
C VAL A 85 6.25 -11.27 3.69
N TYR A 86 6.93 -12.00 2.83
CA TYR A 86 7.04 -11.70 1.41
C TYR A 86 6.95 -12.99 0.59
N ARG A 87 6.89 -12.88 -0.71
CA ARG A 87 6.84 -14.02 -1.61
C ARG A 87 8.13 -14.18 -2.40
N GLU A 88 8.39 -15.40 -2.82
CA GLU A 88 9.39 -15.74 -3.82
C GLU A 88 8.70 -16.45 -4.98
N THR A 89 8.73 -15.85 -6.16
CA THR A 89 8.00 -16.33 -7.32
C THR A 89 8.89 -17.22 -8.17
N ASN A 90 8.40 -18.41 -8.47
CA ASN A 90 9.03 -19.41 -9.34
C ASN A 90 8.04 -19.91 -10.39
N PHE A 91 8.53 -20.65 -11.39
CA PHE A 91 7.70 -21.35 -12.36
C PHE A 91 7.83 -22.86 -12.13
N ASP A 92 6.70 -23.56 -12.15
CA ASP A 92 6.70 -25.02 -12.06
C ASP A 92 7.11 -25.68 -13.41
N ALA A 93 7.17 -27.01 -13.41
CA ALA A 93 7.55 -27.78 -14.60
C ALA A 93 6.62 -27.56 -15.80
N GLN A 94 5.42 -27.08 -15.59
CA GLN A 94 4.43 -26.73 -16.62
C GLN A 94 4.51 -25.24 -17.04
N GLY A 95 5.50 -24.47 -16.53
CA GLY A 95 5.65 -23.05 -16.80
C GLY A 95 4.61 -22.17 -16.08
N LEU A 96 3.85 -22.71 -15.12
CA LEU A 96 2.88 -21.95 -14.36
C LEU A 96 3.56 -21.25 -13.18
N ARG A 97 3.20 -19.96 -12.98
CA ARG A 97 3.72 -19.17 -11.88
C ARG A 97 3.26 -19.72 -10.53
N ARG A 98 4.21 -19.89 -9.62
CA ARG A 98 4.02 -20.30 -8.24
C ARG A 98 4.72 -19.32 -7.33
N SER A 99 4.23 -19.18 -6.12
CA SER A 99 4.87 -18.34 -5.10
C SER A 99 5.03 -19.12 -3.80
N ASP A 100 6.22 -19.13 -3.28
CA ASP A 100 6.47 -19.51 -1.89
C ASP A 100 6.29 -18.28 -1.01
N ILE A 101 5.67 -18.43 0.13
CA ILE A 101 5.51 -17.38 1.12
C ILE A 101 6.58 -17.58 2.19
N VAL A 102 7.40 -16.56 2.36
CA VAL A 102 8.56 -16.58 3.26
C VAL A 102 8.36 -15.57 4.38
N ARG A 103 8.57 -16.01 5.60
CA ARG A 103 8.70 -15.15 6.78
C ARG A 103 10.16 -14.94 7.10
N LEU A 104 10.56 -13.69 7.34
CA LEU A 104 11.90 -13.31 7.78
C LEU A 104 11.80 -12.61 9.12
N ASP A 105 12.53 -13.08 10.09
CA ASP A 105 12.82 -12.37 11.34
C ASP A 105 14.03 -11.46 11.12
N LEU A 106 13.83 -10.16 11.20
CA LEU A 106 14.87 -9.14 10.95
C LEU A 106 15.92 -9.07 12.07
N THR A 107 15.58 -9.54 13.27
CA THR A 107 16.49 -9.53 14.41
C THR A 107 17.51 -10.64 14.30
N THR A 108 17.07 -11.83 13.89
CA THR A 108 17.92 -13.03 13.79
C THR A 108 18.38 -13.35 12.38
N ALA A 109 17.85 -12.64 11.38
CA ALA A 109 18.02 -12.90 9.96
C ALA A 109 17.58 -14.33 9.53
N LYS A 110 16.73 -14.99 10.32
CA LYS A 110 16.22 -16.33 10.01
C LYS A 110 15.00 -16.26 9.12
N THR A 111 14.97 -17.10 8.10
CA THR A 111 13.83 -17.27 7.22
C THR A 111 13.11 -18.59 7.47
N ALA A 112 11.79 -18.60 7.22
CA ALA A 112 10.98 -19.80 7.24
C ALA A 112 9.96 -19.74 6.10
N THR A 113 9.88 -20.78 5.28
CA THR A 113 8.81 -20.90 4.28
C THR A 113 7.53 -21.31 4.98
N VAL A 114 6.53 -20.42 4.99
CA VAL A 114 5.24 -20.64 5.67
C VAL A 114 4.18 -21.26 4.74
N ALA A 115 4.33 -21.10 3.43
CA ALA A 115 3.50 -21.79 2.43
C ALA A 115 4.29 -21.96 1.14
N LYS A 116 4.09 -23.09 0.43
CA LYS A 116 4.79 -23.41 -0.82
C LYS A 116 3.85 -23.48 -2.01
N GLY A 117 4.36 -23.09 -3.18
CA GLY A 117 3.73 -23.31 -4.47
C GLY A 117 2.35 -22.68 -4.61
N GLN A 118 2.08 -21.57 -3.92
CA GLN A 118 0.78 -20.91 -3.94
C GLN A 118 0.49 -20.42 -5.38
N ARG A 119 -0.66 -20.81 -5.90
CA ARG A 119 -1.12 -20.40 -7.23
C ARG A 119 -1.76 -19.01 -7.17
N ASP A 120 -2.56 -18.80 -6.15
CA ASP A 120 -3.27 -17.57 -5.91
C ASP A 120 -2.53 -16.72 -4.87
N MET A 121 -2.73 -15.42 -4.96
CA MET A 121 -2.21 -14.45 -4.03
C MET A 121 -3.03 -14.46 -2.74
N MET A 122 -3.08 -15.61 -2.07
CA MET A 122 -3.69 -15.64 -0.75
C MET A 122 -3.03 -14.59 0.12
N ALA A 123 -3.84 -13.95 0.95
CA ALA A 123 -3.37 -12.99 1.91
C ALA A 123 -2.12 -13.57 2.58
N MET A 124 -1.03 -12.87 2.41
CA MET A 124 0.10 -13.08 3.27
C MET A 124 -0.39 -12.63 4.64
N ALA A 125 -0.96 -13.56 5.40
CA ALA A 125 -1.48 -13.25 6.69
C ALA A 125 -0.32 -12.67 7.50
N ASN A 126 -0.42 -11.39 7.85
CA ASN A 126 0.34 -10.87 8.95
C ASN A 126 0.00 -11.81 10.12
N THR A 127 0.95 -12.62 10.52
CA THR A 127 0.72 -13.70 11.51
C THR A 127 0.25 -13.18 12.86
N SER A 128 0.35 -11.88 13.10
CA SER A 128 -0.18 -11.17 14.26
C SER A 128 -1.56 -10.53 14.01
N ALA A 129 -2.01 -10.41 12.76
CA ALA A 129 -3.31 -9.82 12.45
C ALA A 129 -4.41 -10.87 12.60
N LYS A 130 -5.39 -10.60 13.46
CA LYS A 130 -6.60 -11.41 13.60
C LYS A 130 -7.47 -11.42 12.33
N VAL A 131 -7.23 -10.46 11.44
CA VAL A 131 -7.99 -10.22 10.21
C VAL A 131 -7.02 -9.79 9.12
N SER A 132 -7.12 -10.40 7.94
CA SER A 132 -6.38 -10.01 6.75
C SER A 132 -7.26 -10.04 5.51
N VAL A 133 -6.88 -9.30 4.48
CA VAL A 133 -7.62 -9.25 3.21
C VAL A 133 -6.69 -9.45 2.03
N SER A 134 -7.24 -10.02 0.97
CA SER A 134 -6.56 -10.21 -0.32
C SER A 134 -7.58 -10.12 -1.45
N ILE A 135 -7.09 -10.22 -2.67
CA ILE A 135 -7.92 -10.40 -3.86
C ILE A 135 -7.69 -11.81 -4.40
N ASN A 136 -8.78 -12.51 -4.62
CA ASN A 136 -8.80 -13.76 -5.37
C ASN A 136 -9.96 -13.72 -6.38
N ASP A 137 -9.69 -14.08 -7.64
CA ASP A 137 -10.67 -14.03 -8.74
C ASP A 137 -11.49 -12.72 -8.76
N ARG A 138 -10.79 -11.57 -8.68
CA ARG A 138 -11.37 -10.22 -8.65
C ARG A 138 -12.29 -9.93 -7.46
N LYS A 139 -12.39 -10.82 -6.47
CA LYS A 139 -13.19 -10.64 -5.25
C LYS A 139 -12.28 -10.42 -4.06
N ILE A 140 -12.83 -9.75 -3.05
CA ILE A 140 -12.16 -9.57 -1.77
C ILE A 140 -12.29 -10.88 -0.99
N VAL A 141 -11.18 -11.40 -0.49
CA VAL A 141 -11.14 -12.53 0.43
C VAL A 141 -10.72 -12.02 1.79
N LEU A 142 -11.64 -12.04 2.73
CA LEU A 142 -11.41 -11.74 4.12
C LEU A 142 -11.02 -13.02 4.85
N GLN A 143 -9.83 -13.07 5.45
CA GLN A 143 -9.43 -14.12 6.36
C GLN A 143 -9.62 -13.66 7.80
N LYS A 144 -10.46 -14.38 8.54
CA LYS A 144 -10.77 -14.09 9.94
C LYS A 144 -10.94 -15.40 10.72
N ASN A 145 -10.22 -15.54 11.84
CA ASN A 145 -10.28 -16.74 12.69
C ASN A 145 -10.04 -18.05 11.89
N GLY A 146 -9.08 -18.04 10.97
CA GLY A 146 -8.74 -19.19 10.12
C GLY A 146 -9.77 -19.54 9.04
N LYS A 147 -10.81 -18.72 8.85
CA LYS A 147 -11.82 -18.89 7.80
C LYS A 147 -11.66 -17.85 6.71
N ASN A 148 -11.82 -18.28 5.46
CA ASN A 148 -11.88 -17.37 4.30
C ASN A 148 -13.34 -17.05 3.97
N ILE A 149 -13.64 -15.77 3.86
CA ILE A 149 -14.98 -15.25 3.51
C ILE A 149 -14.81 -14.43 2.23
N VAL A 150 -15.52 -14.79 1.18
CA VAL A 150 -15.52 -14.04 -0.08
C VAL A 150 -16.52 -12.90 0.04
N LEU A 151 -16.06 -11.69 -0.21
CA LEU A 151 -16.88 -10.48 -0.17
C LEU A 151 -16.94 -9.83 -1.56
N ALA A 152 -18.13 -9.35 -1.90
CA ALA A 152 -18.39 -8.54 -3.09
C ALA A 152 -19.35 -7.39 -2.72
N PRO A 153 -18.91 -6.42 -1.91
CA PRO A 153 -19.81 -5.43 -1.29
C PRO A 153 -20.62 -4.63 -2.32
N ASN A 154 -20.05 -4.31 -3.48
CA ASN A 154 -20.70 -3.53 -4.54
C ASN A 154 -21.35 -4.40 -5.63
N GLY A 155 -21.26 -5.71 -5.52
CA GLY A 155 -21.89 -6.65 -6.45
C GLY A 155 -20.93 -7.73 -6.96
N SER A 156 -21.50 -8.87 -7.33
CA SER A 156 -20.75 -10.05 -7.78
C SER A 156 -20.10 -9.88 -9.15
N ASN A 157 -20.54 -8.91 -9.96
CA ASN A 157 -19.97 -8.63 -11.28
C ASN A 157 -18.79 -7.65 -11.22
N GLU A 158 -18.61 -6.96 -10.08
CA GLU A 158 -17.54 -5.98 -9.89
C GLU A 158 -16.17 -6.63 -9.72
N SER A 159 -15.14 -5.88 -10.09
CA SER A 159 -13.74 -6.22 -9.86
C SER A 159 -13.17 -5.33 -8.78
N TYR A 160 -12.51 -5.95 -7.80
CA TYR A 160 -11.97 -5.27 -6.63
C TYR A 160 -10.45 -5.32 -6.65
N ILE A 161 -9.81 -4.21 -6.25
CA ILE A 161 -8.36 -4.10 -6.08
C ILE A 161 -8.03 -3.30 -4.81
N TRP A 162 -6.79 -3.37 -4.36
CA TRP A 162 -6.23 -2.64 -3.21
C TRP A 162 -7.06 -2.74 -1.92
N PRO A 163 -7.48 -3.94 -1.49
CA PRO A 163 -8.19 -4.08 -0.23
C PRO A 163 -7.23 -3.85 0.94
N SER A 164 -7.69 -3.13 1.95
CA SER A 164 -6.95 -2.93 3.20
C SER A 164 -7.89 -2.87 4.40
N VAL A 165 -7.42 -3.32 5.55
CA VAL A 165 -8.19 -3.34 6.82
C VAL A 165 -7.73 -2.19 7.68
N SER A 166 -8.67 -1.49 8.34
CA SER A 166 -8.35 -0.44 9.30
C SER A 166 -7.53 -0.98 10.48
N PRO A 167 -6.72 -0.15 11.16
CA PRO A 167 -5.87 -0.59 12.27
C PRO A 167 -6.62 -1.31 13.40
N ASP A 168 -7.88 -0.93 13.67
CA ASP A 168 -8.75 -1.58 14.65
C ASP A 168 -9.44 -2.87 14.15
N GLY A 169 -9.29 -3.21 12.86
CA GLY A 169 -9.88 -4.40 12.25
C GLY A 169 -11.40 -4.32 12.00
N THR A 170 -12.01 -3.13 12.11
CA THR A 170 -13.47 -2.97 12.02
C THR A 170 -13.96 -2.54 10.64
N LYS A 171 -13.08 -1.94 9.82
CA LYS A 171 -13.42 -1.42 8.49
C LYS A 171 -12.56 -2.03 7.39
N LEU A 172 -13.09 -2.00 6.20
CA LEU A 172 -12.48 -2.46 4.97
C LEU A 172 -12.47 -1.32 3.97
N CYS A 173 -11.30 -0.93 3.47
CA CYS A 173 -11.14 -0.05 2.33
C CYS A 173 -10.84 -0.90 1.09
N TYR A 174 -11.40 -0.54 -0.06
CA TYR A 174 -11.18 -1.22 -1.33
C TYR A 174 -11.53 -0.32 -2.51
N TYR A 175 -10.95 -0.62 -3.66
CA TYR A 175 -11.25 0.08 -4.90
C TYR A 175 -12.06 -0.83 -5.82
N VAL A 176 -13.17 -0.32 -6.36
CA VAL A 176 -13.99 -0.98 -7.39
C VAL A 176 -13.54 -0.43 -8.75
N CYS A 177 -13.05 -1.31 -9.63
CA CYS A 177 -12.52 -0.92 -10.93
C CYS A 177 -13.60 -0.15 -11.74
N GLY A 178 -13.22 1.04 -12.23
CA GLY A 178 -14.12 1.92 -12.95
C GLY A 178 -15.14 2.70 -12.10
N ASN A 179 -15.19 2.47 -10.78
CA ASN A 179 -16.19 3.09 -9.90
C ASN A 179 -15.57 3.91 -8.77
N GLY A 180 -14.38 3.54 -8.26
CA GLY A 180 -13.67 4.31 -7.25
C GLY A 180 -13.49 3.58 -5.92
N CYS A 181 -13.02 4.34 -4.92
CA CYS A 181 -12.71 3.87 -3.59
C CYS A 181 -13.93 3.88 -2.66
N TRP A 182 -14.04 2.83 -1.89
CA TRP A 182 -15.12 2.60 -0.93
C TRP A 182 -14.55 2.16 0.41
N VAL A 183 -15.25 2.54 1.47
CA VAL A 183 -15.07 1.98 2.81
C VAL A 183 -16.36 1.31 3.24
N SER A 184 -16.24 0.18 3.92
CA SER A 184 -17.36 -0.53 4.52
C SER A 184 -17.02 -1.03 5.92
N ASN A 185 -17.99 -1.56 6.64
CA ASN A 185 -17.69 -2.45 7.75
C ASN A 185 -16.88 -3.65 7.24
N ILE A 186 -16.19 -4.33 8.15
CA ILE A 186 -15.32 -5.48 7.81
C ILE A 186 -16.07 -6.64 7.13
N ASP A 187 -17.37 -6.73 7.29
CA ASP A 187 -18.25 -7.71 6.65
C ASP A 187 -18.80 -7.27 5.28
N GLY A 188 -18.42 -6.08 4.81
CA GLY A 188 -18.89 -5.49 3.56
C GLY A 188 -20.19 -4.69 3.66
N SER A 189 -20.80 -4.58 4.84
CA SER A 189 -22.00 -3.77 5.09
C SER A 189 -21.66 -2.27 5.26
N ASN A 190 -22.65 -1.39 5.30
CA ASN A 190 -22.52 0.06 5.52
C ASN A 190 -21.46 0.71 4.64
N LYS A 191 -21.64 0.61 3.34
CA LYS A 191 -20.70 1.14 2.36
C LYS A 191 -20.76 2.66 2.28
N GLN A 192 -19.58 3.27 2.26
CA GLN A 192 -19.37 4.70 2.04
C GLN A 192 -18.46 4.89 0.83
N TYR A 193 -18.90 5.70 -0.13
CA TYR A 193 -18.05 6.13 -1.24
C TYR A 193 -17.07 7.21 -0.76
N ILE A 194 -15.78 7.05 -1.08
CA ILE A 194 -14.73 8.00 -0.70
C ILE A 194 -14.36 8.92 -1.85
N GLY A 195 -14.18 8.35 -3.06
CA GLY A 195 -13.80 9.14 -4.23
C GLY A 195 -13.26 8.28 -5.36
N HIS A 196 -13.35 8.81 -6.58
CA HIS A 196 -12.78 8.16 -7.76
C HIS A 196 -11.24 8.22 -7.72
N ASP A 197 -10.69 9.32 -7.21
CA ASP A 197 -9.25 9.60 -7.20
C ASP A 197 -8.55 9.03 -5.96
N CYS A 198 -9.21 8.22 -5.14
CA CYS A 198 -8.63 7.61 -3.95
C CYS A 198 -8.07 6.22 -4.31
N ARG A 199 -6.90 6.17 -4.95
CA ARG A 199 -6.30 4.94 -5.48
C ARG A 199 -5.17 4.44 -4.57
N ALA A 200 -5.00 3.12 -4.49
CA ALA A 200 -4.00 2.45 -3.65
C ALA A 200 -4.00 2.93 -2.17
N ALA A 201 -5.21 3.16 -1.61
CA ALA A 201 -5.40 3.75 -0.30
C ALA A 201 -4.82 2.89 0.83
N GLN A 202 -4.15 3.56 1.77
CA GLN A 202 -3.61 3.01 3.01
C GLN A 202 -4.30 3.69 4.20
N TRP A 203 -4.62 2.94 5.24
CA TRP A 203 -5.13 3.50 6.48
C TRP A 203 -4.00 4.17 7.28
N TYR A 204 -4.13 5.48 7.51
CA TYR A 204 -3.25 6.19 8.43
C TYR A 204 -3.71 5.95 9.90
N ASP A 205 -5.01 6.05 10.11
CA ASP A 205 -5.68 5.69 11.35
C ASP A 205 -7.07 5.09 11.02
N ASN A 206 -7.97 4.95 12.03
CA ASN A 206 -9.30 4.35 11.83
C ASN A 206 -10.29 5.24 11.05
N ASN A 207 -9.92 6.49 10.75
CA ASN A 207 -10.80 7.47 10.09
C ASN A 207 -10.14 8.18 8.90
N THR A 208 -8.83 7.99 8.70
CA THR A 208 -8.04 8.71 7.70
C THR A 208 -7.36 7.72 6.75
N LEU A 209 -7.55 7.95 5.45
CA LEU A 209 -6.88 7.25 4.36
C LEU A 209 -5.86 8.17 3.71
N VAL A 210 -4.73 7.63 3.32
CA VAL A 210 -3.74 8.26 2.44
C VAL A 210 -3.70 7.48 1.15
N ALA A 211 -3.85 8.17 0.02
CA ALA A 211 -3.99 7.55 -1.29
C ALA A 211 -3.24 8.34 -2.36
N MET A 212 -3.13 7.82 -3.55
CA MET A 212 -2.74 8.60 -4.72
C MET A 212 -3.96 9.02 -5.52
N ALA A 213 -3.90 10.23 -6.09
CA ALA A 213 -4.82 10.73 -7.07
C ALA A 213 -4.04 11.02 -8.35
N ASP A 214 -4.19 10.14 -9.32
CA ASP A 214 -3.46 10.17 -10.57
C ASP A 214 -4.36 10.51 -11.76
N GLU A 215 -3.77 11.15 -12.75
CA GLU A 215 -4.36 11.44 -14.06
C GLU A 215 -3.53 10.74 -15.14
N ASP A 216 -4.17 10.25 -16.16
CA ASP A 216 -3.52 9.62 -17.31
C ASP A 216 -4.11 10.17 -18.64
N ASP A 217 -3.36 10.03 -19.72
CA ASP A 217 -3.77 10.37 -21.09
C ASP A 217 -4.32 9.16 -21.88
N GLY A 218 -4.59 8.05 -21.16
CA GLY A 218 -4.98 6.77 -21.72
C GLY A 218 -3.79 5.84 -22.02
N HIS A 219 -2.54 6.33 -21.87
CA HIS A 219 -1.31 5.55 -22.08
C HIS A 219 -0.34 5.69 -20.91
N PHE A 220 -0.17 6.90 -20.40
CA PHE A 220 0.81 7.21 -19.36
C PHE A 220 0.19 8.06 -18.25
N THR A 221 0.65 7.86 -17.01
CA THR A 221 0.35 8.76 -15.91
C THR A 221 0.99 10.12 -16.18
N THR A 222 0.19 11.17 -16.27
CA THR A 222 0.63 12.55 -16.58
C THR A 222 0.75 13.42 -15.34
N ALA A 223 -0.02 13.10 -14.29
CA ALA A 223 0.06 13.75 -12.99
C ALA A 223 -0.30 12.73 -11.89
N SER A 224 0.25 12.91 -10.70
CA SER A 224 -0.17 12.17 -9.51
C SER A 224 0.24 12.91 -8.24
N VAL A 225 -0.65 12.93 -7.26
CA VAL A 225 -0.41 13.53 -5.96
C VAL A 225 -0.76 12.55 -4.84
N VAL A 226 -0.10 12.68 -3.70
CA VAL A 226 -0.54 12.03 -2.47
C VAL A 226 -1.65 12.87 -1.84
N VAL A 227 -2.74 12.23 -1.47
CA VAL A 227 -3.94 12.87 -0.93
C VAL A 227 -4.38 12.16 0.34
N ALA A 228 -4.78 12.93 1.35
CA ALA A 228 -5.48 12.44 2.54
C ALA A 228 -6.99 12.59 2.37
N TYR A 229 -7.73 11.57 2.79
CA TYR A 229 -9.19 11.55 2.86
C TYR A 229 -9.62 11.14 4.25
N THR A 230 -10.59 11.83 4.82
CA THR A 230 -11.21 11.40 6.07
C THR A 230 -12.61 10.84 5.84
N LEU A 231 -13.06 9.96 6.72
CA LEU A 231 -14.40 9.37 6.61
C LEU A 231 -15.52 10.40 6.84
N ASP A 232 -15.23 11.57 7.44
CA ASP A 232 -16.16 12.70 7.56
C ASP A 232 -16.15 13.63 6.32
N GLY A 233 -15.43 13.26 5.25
CA GLY A 233 -15.50 13.90 3.94
C GLY A 233 -14.48 15.02 3.69
N LYS A 234 -13.44 15.17 4.53
CA LYS A 234 -12.35 16.11 4.25
C LYS A 234 -11.38 15.50 3.23
N LYS A 235 -10.80 16.36 2.40
CA LYS A 235 -9.76 16.00 1.41
C LYS A 235 -8.64 17.03 1.49
N GLN A 236 -7.39 16.57 1.53
CA GLN A 236 -6.20 17.41 1.51
C GLN A 236 -5.15 16.85 0.57
N VAL A 237 -4.69 17.65 -0.39
CA VAL A 237 -3.53 17.33 -1.23
C VAL A 237 -2.26 17.56 -0.41
N LEU A 238 -1.36 16.59 -0.40
CA LEU A 238 -0.15 16.58 0.43
C LEU A 238 1.13 16.81 -0.37
N THR A 239 1.13 16.56 -1.67
CA THR A 239 2.31 16.72 -2.54
C THR A 239 2.00 17.58 -3.76
N ASN A 240 3.07 18.06 -4.43
CA ASN A 240 2.95 18.78 -5.69
C ASN A 240 2.73 17.79 -6.85
N SER A 241 1.84 18.11 -7.79
CA SER A 241 1.52 17.29 -8.95
C SER A 241 2.71 17.05 -9.90
N SER A 242 3.67 17.96 -9.94
CA SER A 242 4.88 17.79 -10.76
C SER A 242 5.79 16.64 -10.32
N MET A 243 5.61 16.09 -9.12
CA MET A 243 6.41 14.97 -8.63
C MET A 243 5.92 13.61 -9.17
N ILE A 244 4.70 13.51 -9.68
CA ILE A 244 4.03 12.25 -10.05
C ILE A 244 4.21 11.19 -8.96
N ALA A 245 3.75 11.54 -7.74
CA ALA A 245 3.89 10.73 -6.53
C ALA A 245 2.94 9.53 -6.56
N MET A 246 3.47 8.32 -6.31
CA MET A 246 2.75 7.06 -6.51
C MET A 246 2.88 6.12 -5.31
N TYR A 247 1.84 5.33 -5.08
CA TYR A 247 1.81 4.24 -4.12
C TYR A 247 2.30 4.63 -2.72
N PRO A 248 1.59 5.53 -2.01
CA PRO A 248 1.98 5.94 -0.67
C PRO A 248 1.85 4.79 0.33
N TYR A 249 2.80 4.73 1.26
CA TYR A 249 2.77 3.91 2.46
C TYR A 249 2.81 4.81 3.69
N VAL A 250 2.15 4.40 4.75
CA VAL A 250 2.01 5.18 5.98
C VAL A 250 2.69 4.52 7.17
N ALA A 251 3.27 5.34 8.01
CA ALA A 251 3.78 4.98 9.33
C ALA A 251 3.37 6.07 10.34
N GLU A 252 3.75 5.94 11.60
CA GLU A 252 3.48 6.96 12.59
C GLU A 252 4.12 8.31 12.19
N ASN A 253 3.29 9.35 12.02
CA ASN A 253 3.68 10.70 11.61
C ASN A 253 4.46 10.80 10.28
N LEU A 254 4.30 9.82 9.41
CA LEU A 254 5.12 9.67 8.22
C LEU A 254 4.35 9.07 7.04
N ILE A 255 4.59 9.63 5.86
CA ILE A 255 4.14 9.07 4.58
C ILE A 255 5.37 8.89 3.69
N VAL A 256 5.53 7.71 3.11
CA VAL A 256 6.62 7.39 2.18
C VAL A 256 6.02 7.01 0.84
N PHE A 257 6.56 7.54 -0.25
CA PHE A 257 6.08 7.27 -1.59
C PHE A 257 7.22 7.25 -2.61
N SER A 258 6.96 6.67 -3.78
CA SER A 258 7.85 6.75 -4.92
C SER A 258 7.34 7.78 -5.93
N THR A 259 8.23 8.28 -6.80
CA THR A 259 7.83 8.99 -8.01
C THR A 259 7.86 8.06 -9.23
N LEU A 260 7.32 8.53 -10.34
CA LEU A 260 7.37 7.80 -11.62
C LEU A 260 8.82 7.56 -12.07
N GLU A 261 9.74 8.47 -11.74
CA GLU A 261 11.17 8.38 -12.06
C GLU A 261 11.95 7.44 -11.13
N GLY A 262 11.26 6.77 -10.18
CA GLY A 262 11.89 5.84 -9.24
C GLY A 262 12.60 6.50 -8.05
N GLU A 263 12.33 7.78 -7.80
CA GLU A 263 12.80 8.45 -6.59
C GLU A 263 11.92 8.12 -5.39
N THR A 264 12.49 8.04 -4.21
CA THR A 264 11.77 7.77 -2.95
C THR A 264 11.77 9.02 -2.08
N TYR A 265 10.60 9.38 -1.58
CA TYR A 265 10.38 10.52 -0.70
C TYR A 265 9.72 10.12 0.60
N MET A 266 10.04 10.88 1.64
CA MET A 266 9.49 10.78 2.98
C MET A 266 8.91 12.14 3.36
N LEU A 267 7.62 12.16 3.72
CA LEU A 267 6.85 13.33 4.13
C LEU A 267 6.46 13.19 5.59
N ASN A 268 6.92 14.12 6.42
CA ASN A 268 6.47 14.19 7.80
C ASN A 268 5.06 14.82 7.87
N VAL A 269 4.20 14.26 8.69
CA VAL A 269 2.83 14.75 8.92
C VAL A 269 2.50 14.70 10.41
N LYS A 270 1.63 15.60 10.86
CA LYS A 270 1.12 15.65 12.24
C LYS A 270 -0.39 15.84 12.26
#